data_cd5ffc516c63b5d122cc7222f8babfbc
#
_entry.id   cd5ffc516c63b5d122cc7222f8babfbc
#
_cell.length_a   1.000
_cell.length_b   1.000
_cell.length_c   1.000
_cell.angle_alpha   90.00
_cell.angle_beta   90.00
_cell.angle_gamma   90.00
#
_symmetry.space_group_name_H-M   'P 1'
#
loop_
_entity.id
_entity.type
_entity.pdbx_description
1 polymer ?
#
loop_
_entity_poly.entity_id
_entity_poly.type
_entity_poly.pdbx_seq_one_letter_code
_entity_poly.pdbx_strand_id
1 'polypeptide(L)'
;MSRNARIERETNETQIQLALNLDGTGISKVQTGVGFLDHMLELLAKHGVLDLEVQATGDLHVDQHHTVEDVGICLGQACREAVGDKSGIRRYGHFTLPMEETLVTTAIDLSGRYAMVFQAEFPTAKIGEFDSELVEDFWQAFAANALCNFHVVLHHGRNSHHISEAIFKSAARALRMATEQDPRVEGVPSTKGTLDS
;
A
#
# COMPACT_ATOMS: atom_id res chain seq x y z
N MET A 1 -20.32 10.28 0.69
CA MET A 1 -19.71 10.12 -0.65
C MET A 1 -19.03 8.76 -0.67
N SER A 2 -19.03 8.06 -1.79
CA SER A 2 -18.30 6.78 -1.91
C SER A 2 -16.80 7.07 -1.97
N ARG A 3 -16.01 6.39 -1.13
CA ARG A 3 -14.54 6.56 -1.08
C ARG A 3 -13.86 5.60 -2.05
N ASN A 4 -14.00 5.90 -3.34
CA ASN A 4 -13.41 5.12 -4.43
C ASN A 4 -12.67 6.03 -5.41
N ALA A 5 -11.70 5.44 -6.12
CA ALA A 5 -10.93 6.11 -7.16
C ALA A 5 -10.59 5.14 -8.28
N ARG A 6 -10.33 5.69 -9.47
CA ARG A 6 -9.84 4.96 -10.63
C ARG A 6 -8.67 5.71 -11.24
N ILE A 7 -7.56 5.03 -11.40
CA ILE A 7 -6.33 5.56 -11.99
C ILE A 7 -6.03 4.81 -13.28
N GLU A 8 -5.69 5.55 -14.30
CA GLU A 8 -5.14 5.04 -15.54
C GLU A 8 -3.77 5.69 -15.77
N ARG A 9 -2.74 4.88 -15.96
CA ARG A 9 -1.37 5.33 -16.20
C ARG A 9 -0.82 4.60 -17.41
N GLU A 10 -0.26 5.37 -18.34
CA GLU A 10 0.41 4.86 -19.53
C GLU A 10 1.74 5.58 -19.71
N THR A 11 2.80 4.79 -19.83
CA THR A 11 4.17 5.23 -20.13
C THR A 11 4.71 4.41 -21.29
N ASN A 12 5.97 4.60 -21.66
CA ASN A 12 6.63 3.72 -22.64
C ASN A 12 6.96 2.33 -22.06
N GLU A 13 6.90 2.16 -20.76
CA GLU A 13 7.34 0.98 -20.02
C GLU A 13 6.15 0.18 -19.49
N THR A 14 5.07 0.86 -19.11
CA THR A 14 3.93 0.23 -18.45
C THR A 14 2.60 0.80 -18.91
N GLN A 15 1.54 -0.02 -18.84
CA GLN A 15 0.15 0.38 -18.97
C GLN A 15 -0.65 -0.20 -17.80
N ILE A 16 -1.26 0.65 -16.98
CA ILE A 16 -1.92 0.26 -15.74
C ILE A 16 -3.31 0.87 -15.65
N GLN A 17 -4.27 0.04 -15.28
CA GLN A 17 -5.61 0.44 -14.86
C GLN A 17 -5.82 -0.08 -13.44
N LEU A 18 -6.15 0.82 -12.51
CA LEU A 18 -6.38 0.49 -11.12
C LEU A 18 -7.67 1.12 -10.61
N ALA A 19 -8.51 0.32 -9.96
CA ALA A 19 -9.69 0.82 -9.23
C ALA A 19 -9.60 0.38 -7.76
N LEU A 20 -9.85 1.33 -6.86
CA LEU A 20 -9.82 1.15 -5.41
C LEU A 20 -11.15 1.60 -4.80
N ASN A 21 -11.69 0.79 -3.89
CA ASN A 21 -12.80 1.18 -3.02
C ASN A 21 -12.39 0.93 -1.55
N LEU A 22 -12.23 2.01 -0.78
CA LEU A 22 -11.84 1.93 0.64
C LEU A 22 -12.94 1.36 1.53
N ASP A 23 -14.21 1.46 1.11
CA ASP A 23 -15.38 0.91 1.83
C ASP A 23 -15.82 -0.44 1.24
N GLY A 24 -14.85 -1.23 0.79
CA GLY A 24 -15.05 -2.53 0.17
C GLY A 24 -15.32 -3.65 1.16
N THR A 25 -15.26 -4.87 0.63
CA THR A 25 -15.49 -6.13 1.36
C THR A 25 -14.28 -7.08 1.29
N GLY A 26 -13.18 -6.63 0.70
CA GLY A 26 -11.95 -7.42 0.52
C GLY A 26 -11.97 -8.26 -0.76
N ILE A 27 -12.68 -7.77 -1.80
CA ILE A 27 -12.70 -8.40 -3.11
C ILE A 27 -11.52 -7.87 -3.92
N SER A 28 -10.76 -8.78 -4.54
CA SER A 28 -9.65 -8.43 -5.42
C SER A 28 -9.79 -9.07 -6.79
N LYS A 29 -9.32 -8.33 -7.80
CA LYS A 29 -9.12 -8.82 -9.16
C LYS A 29 -7.81 -8.21 -9.66
N VAL A 30 -6.74 -8.97 -9.56
CA VAL A 30 -5.37 -8.48 -9.79
C VAL A 30 -4.71 -9.30 -10.88
N GLN A 31 -4.09 -8.61 -11.84
CA GLN A 31 -3.34 -9.21 -12.92
C GLN A 31 -2.23 -8.23 -13.37
N THR A 32 -1.04 -8.36 -12.77
CA THR A 32 0.11 -7.51 -13.08
C THR A 32 1.13 -8.20 -13.99
N GLY A 33 1.02 -9.50 -14.17
CA GLY A 33 2.05 -10.32 -14.81
C GLY A 33 3.19 -10.72 -13.86
N VAL A 34 3.21 -10.19 -12.63
CA VAL A 34 4.17 -10.51 -11.57
C VAL A 34 3.45 -11.27 -10.46
N GLY A 35 3.49 -12.61 -10.50
CA GLY A 35 2.65 -13.46 -9.66
C GLY A 35 2.81 -13.22 -8.15
N PHE A 36 4.02 -12.88 -7.69
CA PHE A 36 4.23 -12.56 -6.27
C PHE A 36 3.59 -11.21 -5.89
N LEU A 37 3.66 -10.21 -6.77
CA LEU A 37 2.96 -8.93 -6.55
C LEU A 37 1.44 -9.12 -6.54
N ASP A 38 0.90 -9.93 -7.47
CA ASP A 38 -0.53 -10.26 -7.51
C ASP A 38 -0.98 -10.81 -6.15
N HIS A 39 -0.23 -11.78 -5.60
CA HIS A 39 -0.51 -12.35 -4.28
C HIS A 39 -0.43 -11.30 -3.17
N MET A 40 0.56 -10.40 -3.17
CA MET A 40 0.67 -9.32 -2.18
C MET A 40 -0.50 -8.34 -2.22
N LEU A 41 -0.96 -7.99 -3.42
CA LEU A 41 -2.11 -7.09 -3.60
C LEU A 41 -3.45 -7.75 -3.20
N GLU A 42 -3.61 -9.06 -3.42
CA GLU A 42 -4.74 -9.83 -2.91
C GLU A 42 -4.79 -9.83 -1.38
N LEU A 43 -3.63 -10.00 -0.71
CA LEU A 43 -3.52 -9.90 0.73
C LEU A 43 -3.86 -8.48 1.23
N LEU A 44 -3.38 -7.45 0.52
CA LEU A 44 -3.69 -6.05 0.84
C LEU A 44 -5.20 -5.81 0.81
N ALA A 45 -5.87 -6.22 -0.26
CA ALA A 45 -7.32 -6.10 -0.39
C ALA A 45 -8.05 -6.84 0.72
N LYS A 46 -7.69 -8.11 0.94
CA LYS A 46 -8.35 -8.97 1.94
C LYS A 46 -8.23 -8.46 3.36
N HIS A 47 -7.01 -8.12 3.79
CA HIS A 47 -6.75 -7.69 5.16
C HIS A 47 -7.12 -6.23 5.42
N GLY A 48 -7.07 -5.38 4.36
CA GLY A 48 -7.57 -4.01 4.39
C GLY A 48 -9.09 -3.91 4.35
N VAL A 49 -9.79 -5.00 3.95
CA VAL A 49 -11.24 -5.01 3.68
C VAL A 49 -11.60 -3.92 2.67
N LEU A 50 -10.75 -3.72 1.68
CA LEU A 50 -10.96 -2.82 0.54
C LEU A 50 -11.19 -3.66 -0.72
N ASP A 51 -11.88 -3.10 -1.72
CA ASP A 51 -11.96 -3.77 -3.02
C ASP A 51 -10.91 -3.17 -3.96
N LEU A 52 -10.17 -4.04 -4.66
CA LEU A 52 -9.05 -3.67 -5.51
C LEU A 52 -9.10 -4.40 -6.85
N GLU A 53 -9.14 -3.65 -7.93
CA GLU A 53 -8.96 -4.16 -9.28
C GLU A 53 -7.69 -3.56 -9.87
N VAL A 54 -6.78 -4.40 -10.37
CA VAL A 54 -5.53 -4.00 -11.01
C VAL A 54 -5.33 -4.81 -12.28
N GLN A 55 -5.18 -4.12 -13.39
CA GLN A 55 -4.74 -4.68 -14.65
C GLN A 55 -3.47 -3.93 -15.07
N ALA A 56 -2.36 -4.63 -15.17
CA ALA A 56 -1.10 -4.04 -15.61
C ALA A 56 -0.45 -4.87 -16.72
N THR A 57 0.22 -4.17 -17.61
CA THR A 57 1.14 -4.74 -18.60
C THR A 57 2.41 -3.89 -18.55
N GLY A 58 3.56 -4.52 -18.35
CA GLY A 58 4.86 -3.85 -18.31
C GLY A 58 5.91 -4.57 -19.13
N ASP A 59 7.08 -3.97 -19.20
CA ASP A 59 8.25 -4.46 -19.94
C ASP A 59 9.02 -5.55 -19.16
N LEU A 60 8.32 -6.59 -18.70
CA LEU A 60 8.84 -7.69 -17.86
C LEU A 60 10.02 -8.45 -18.51
N HIS A 61 10.31 -8.21 -19.79
CA HIS A 61 11.50 -8.72 -20.47
C HIS A 61 12.79 -7.99 -20.04
N VAL A 62 12.65 -6.78 -19.44
CA VAL A 62 13.75 -6.06 -18.79
C VAL A 62 13.92 -6.60 -17.37
N ASP A 63 12.96 -6.33 -16.51
CA ASP A 63 12.79 -6.88 -15.17
C ASP A 63 11.38 -6.56 -14.63
N GLN A 64 11.15 -6.70 -13.33
CA GLN A 64 9.85 -6.44 -12.70
C GLN A 64 9.73 -5.04 -12.08
N HIS A 65 10.83 -4.27 -12.04
CA HIS A 65 10.92 -3.01 -11.30
C HIS A 65 9.87 -1.99 -11.75
N HIS A 66 9.86 -1.63 -13.05
CA HIS A 66 8.92 -0.63 -13.56
C HIS A 66 7.46 -0.98 -13.29
N THR A 67 7.09 -2.26 -13.44
CA THR A 67 5.72 -2.71 -13.17
C THR A 67 5.36 -2.57 -11.69
N VAL A 68 6.25 -3.00 -10.78
CA VAL A 68 6.04 -2.96 -9.34
C VAL A 68 5.94 -1.51 -8.85
N GLU A 69 6.88 -0.66 -9.24
CA GLU A 69 6.91 0.76 -8.88
C GLU A 69 5.65 1.48 -9.38
N ASP A 70 5.31 1.33 -10.65
CA ASP A 70 4.18 2.04 -11.26
C ASP A 70 2.82 1.57 -10.70
N VAL A 71 2.68 0.31 -10.32
CA VAL A 71 1.49 -0.16 -9.57
C VAL A 71 1.45 0.50 -8.19
N GLY A 72 2.58 0.65 -7.50
CA GLY A 72 2.71 1.39 -6.25
C GLY A 72 2.29 2.86 -6.40
N ILE A 73 2.74 3.54 -7.47
CA ILE A 73 2.33 4.90 -7.83
C ILE A 73 0.81 4.99 -7.98
N CYS A 74 0.22 4.12 -8.81
CA CYS A 74 -1.22 4.13 -9.07
C CYS A 74 -2.03 3.86 -7.80
N LEU A 75 -1.61 2.92 -6.95
CA LEU A 75 -2.28 2.63 -5.70
C LEU A 75 -2.21 3.82 -4.72
N GLY A 76 -1.05 4.50 -4.65
CA GLY A 76 -0.87 5.70 -3.84
C GLY A 76 -1.80 6.84 -4.28
N GLN A 77 -1.87 7.11 -5.57
CA GLN A 77 -2.77 8.10 -6.17
C GLN A 77 -4.23 7.75 -5.89
N ALA A 78 -4.64 6.50 -6.13
CA ALA A 78 -5.99 6.04 -5.86
C ALA A 78 -6.37 6.17 -4.38
N CYS A 79 -5.45 5.84 -3.47
CA CYS A 79 -5.66 6.01 -2.03
C CYS A 79 -5.88 7.48 -1.67
N ARG A 80 -5.04 8.39 -2.18
CA ARG A 80 -5.16 9.83 -1.98
C ARG A 80 -6.49 10.38 -2.48
N GLU A 81 -6.91 10.01 -3.69
CA GLU A 81 -8.18 10.44 -4.27
C GLU A 81 -9.38 9.89 -3.48
N ALA A 82 -9.36 8.61 -3.12
CA ALA A 82 -10.44 7.97 -2.40
C ALA A 82 -10.61 8.51 -0.97
N VAL A 83 -9.52 8.89 -0.30
CA VAL A 83 -9.56 9.53 1.02
C VAL A 83 -10.11 10.95 0.96
N GLY A 84 -9.94 11.65 -0.16
CA GLY A 84 -10.44 13.00 -0.38
C GLY A 84 -9.80 14.04 0.55
N ASP A 85 -10.62 14.88 1.15
CA ASP A 85 -10.20 15.98 2.03
C ASP A 85 -9.76 15.54 3.44
N LYS A 86 -9.80 14.24 3.71
CA LYS A 86 -9.43 13.63 4.99
C LYS A 86 -10.32 14.03 6.17
N SER A 87 -11.52 14.56 5.90
CA SER A 87 -12.49 14.89 6.96
C SER A 87 -13.03 13.64 7.63
N GLY A 88 -13.10 13.67 8.96
CA GLY A 88 -13.71 12.62 9.78
C GLY A 88 -12.97 11.29 9.85
N ILE A 89 -11.78 11.18 9.25
CA ILE A 89 -10.97 9.94 9.34
C ILE A 89 -10.13 9.90 10.63
N ARG A 90 -9.68 8.70 11.02
CA ARG A 90 -8.71 8.55 12.13
C ARG A 90 -7.35 9.14 11.82
N ARG A 91 -6.97 9.22 10.53
CA ARG A 91 -5.69 9.72 10.03
C ARG A 91 -4.49 8.83 10.34
N TYR A 92 -4.39 8.33 11.58
CA TYR A 92 -3.29 7.47 12.01
C TYR A 92 -3.74 6.02 12.07
N GLY A 93 -2.91 5.13 11.54
CA GLY A 93 -3.10 3.70 11.68
C GLY A 93 -1.78 3.00 11.91
N HIS A 94 -1.81 1.97 12.73
CA HIS A 94 -0.65 1.10 12.92
C HIS A 94 -1.11 -0.32 13.22
N PHE A 95 -0.30 -1.28 12.85
CA PHE A 95 -0.57 -2.67 13.18
C PHE A 95 0.71 -3.46 13.33
N THR A 96 0.82 -4.18 14.44
CA THR A 96 1.89 -5.18 14.65
C THR A 96 1.32 -6.53 14.30
N LEU A 97 1.90 -7.20 13.31
CA LEU A 97 1.41 -8.43 12.73
C LEU A 97 2.42 -9.57 12.89
N PRO A 98 2.04 -10.67 13.55
CA PRO A 98 2.80 -11.90 13.53
C PRO A 98 2.47 -12.72 12.28
N MET A 99 3.49 -13.26 11.62
CA MET A 99 3.39 -14.23 10.53
C MET A 99 4.39 -15.35 10.79
N GLU A 100 3.93 -16.44 11.40
CA GLU A 100 4.79 -17.53 11.88
C GLU A 100 5.94 -17.01 12.75
N GLU A 101 7.19 -17.14 12.29
CA GLU A 101 8.40 -16.66 12.99
C GLU A 101 8.70 -15.17 12.74
N THR A 102 7.87 -14.48 11.98
CA THR A 102 8.07 -13.09 11.59
C THR A 102 7.16 -12.17 12.39
N LEU A 103 7.67 -11.03 12.84
CA LEU A 103 6.90 -9.97 13.48
C LEU A 103 7.25 -8.63 12.84
N VAL A 104 6.26 -7.94 12.29
CA VAL A 104 6.39 -6.64 11.62
C VAL A 104 5.42 -5.64 12.22
N THR A 105 5.84 -4.39 12.39
CA THR A 105 4.95 -3.25 12.63
C THR A 105 4.97 -2.32 11.43
N THR A 106 3.78 -1.95 10.95
CA THR A 106 3.60 -0.85 9.99
C THR A 106 2.79 0.27 10.64
N ALA A 107 3.22 1.53 10.45
CA ALA A 107 2.50 2.72 10.90
C ALA A 107 2.35 3.73 9.76
N ILE A 108 1.15 4.33 9.66
CA ILE A 108 0.77 5.28 8.60
C ILE A 108 0.22 6.56 9.24
N ASP A 109 0.65 7.72 8.74
CA ASP A 109 0.00 9.01 8.95
C ASP A 109 -0.41 9.59 7.58
N LEU A 110 -1.70 9.75 7.34
CA LEU A 110 -2.24 10.39 6.13
C LEU A 110 -2.06 11.91 6.17
N SER A 111 -0.82 12.33 6.40
CA SER A 111 -0.43 13.70 6.74
C SER A 111 -0.49 14.71 5.59
N GLY A 112 -0.65 14.28 4.34
CA GLY A 112 -0.48 15.14 3.15
C GLY A 112 0.98 15.38 2.77
N ARG A 113 1.96 14.75 3.43
CA ARG A 113 3.39 14.89 3.16
C ARG A 113 4.06 13.52 3.11
N TYR A 114 4.94 13.37 2.15
CA TYR A 114 5.74 12.15 2.01
C TYR A 114 6.83 12.06 3.08
N ALA A 115 6.90 10.91 3.73
CA ALA A 115 8.07 10.42 4.43
C ALA A 115 8.01 8.89 4.49
N MET A 116 9.14 8.23 4.30
CA MET A 116 9.22 6.78 4.44
C MET A 116 10.41 6.38 5.31
N VAL A 117 10.19 5.42 6.19
CA VAL A 117 11.22 4.72 6.95
C VAL A 117 10.99 3.23 6.79
N PHE A 118 11.92 2.54 6.16
CA PHE A 118 11.84 1.11 5.93
C PHE A 118 13.01 0.42 6.65
N GLN A 119 12.69 -0.24 7.77
CA GLN A 119 13.64 -0.98 8.60
C GLN A 119 13.31 -2.47 8.54
N ALA A 120 13.51 -3.05 7.34
CA ALA A 120 13.35 -4.48 7.12
C ALA A 120 14.45 -4.96 6.16
N GLU A 121 15.23 -5.94 6.62
CA GLU A 121 16.24 -6.61 5.81
C GLU A 121 15.71 -7.99 5.40
N PHE A 122 15.88 -8.33 4.13
CA PHE A 122 15.48 -9.61 3.58
C PHE A 122 16.68 -10.58 3.58
N PRO A 123 16.53 -11.79 4.16
CA PRO A 123 17.63 -12.78 4.19
C PRO A 123 18.05 -13.29 2.81
N THR A 124 17.16 -13.20 1.81
CA THR A 124 17.42 -13.63 0.42
C THR A 124 17.08 -12.51 -0.54
N ALA A 125 17.87 -12.39 -1.61
CA ALA A 125 17.65 -11.40 -2.65
C ALA A 125 16.40 -11.68 -3.51
N LYS A 126 15.91 -12.94 -3.53
CA LYS A 126 14.74 -13.32 -4.31
C LYS A 126 13.75 -14.18 -3.54
N ILE A 127 12.48 -14.03 -3.91
CA ILE A 127 11.35 -14.86 -3.50
C ILE A 127 10.75 -15.47 -4.78
N GLY A 128 11.14 -16.68 -5.13
CA GLY A 128 10.92 -17.20 -6.48
C GLY A 128 11.65 -16.33 -7.50
N GLU A 129 10.93 -15.79 -8.47
CA GLU A 129 11.48 -14.86 -9.48
C GLU A 129 11.42 -13.38 -9.06
N PHE A 130 10.77 -13.07 -7.93
CA PHE A 130 10.58 -11.71 -7.44
C PHE A 130 11.78 -11.24 -6.63
N ASP A 131 12.36 -10.08 -6.97
CA ASP A 131 13.44 -9.47 -6.21
C ASP A 131 12.91 -8.84 -4.93
N SER A 132 13.50 -9.20 -3.77
CA SER A 132 12.97 -8.78 -2.47
C SER A 132 13.09 -7.27 -2.22
N GLU A 133 14.01 -6.56 -2.88
CA GLU A 133 14.14 -5.10 -2.84
C GLU A 133 12.89 -4.39 -3.36
N LEU A 134 12.16 -4.98 -4.31
CA LEU A 134 10.94 -4.42 -4.89
C LEU A 134 9.81 -4.23 -3.86
N VAL A 135 9.88 -4.88 -2.70
CA VAL A 135 8.94 -4.63 -1.61
C VAL A 135 9.10 -3.20 -1.07
N GLU A 136 10.33 -2.74 -0.88
CA GLU A 136 10.62 -1.37 -0.46
C GLU A 136 10.23 -0.37 -1.54
N ASP A 137 10.60 -0.63 -2.81
CA ASP A 137 10.31 0.24 -3.95
C ASP A 137 8.79 0.44 -4.13
N PHE A 138 8.00 -0.64 -4.02
CA PHE A 138 6.54 -0.57 -4.05
C PHE A 138 5.99 0.39 -2.99
N TRP A 139 6.42 0.23 -1.73
CA TRP A 139 5.89 1.03 -0.64
C TRP A 139 6.40 2.48 -0.67
N GLN A 140 7.61 2.70 -1.19
CA GLN A 140 8.14 4.04 -1.45
C GLN A 140 7.29 4.76 -2.49
N ALA A 141 7.01 4.11 -3.61
CA ALA A 141 6.14 4.63 -4.67
C ALA A 141 4.73 4.94 -4.15
N PHE A 142 4.13 4.00 -3.39
CA PHE A 142 2.85 4.20 -2.73
C PHE A 142 2.86 5.43 -1.80
N ALA A 143 3.80 5.49 -0.85
CA ALA A 143 3.84 6.55 0.16
C ALA A 143 4.06 7.94 -0.46
N ALA A 144 4.90 8.03 -1.50
CA ALA A 144 5.18 9.26 -2.22
C ALA A 144 3.93 9.79 -2.94
N ASN A 145 3.09 8.91 -3.50
CA ASN A 145 1.91 9.30 -4.26
C ASN A 145 0.64 9.40 -3.40
N ALA A 146 0.55 8.66 -2.31
CA ALA A 146 -0.49 8.84 -1.29
C ALA A 146 -0.27 10.09 -0.43
N LEU A 147 0.92 10.71 -0.49
CA LEU A 147 1.36 11.80 0.39
C LEU A 147 1.13 11.45 1.86
N CYS A 148 1.70 10.32 2.28
CA CYS A 148 1.62 9.86 3.66
C CYS A 148 3.01 9.62 4.26
N ASN A 149 3.07 9.57 5.58
CA ASN A 149 4.22 9.00 6.25
C ASN A 149 3.99 7.51 6.42
N PHE A 150 4.97 6.70 6.03
CA PHE A 150 4.89 5.26 6.00
C PHE A 150 6.12 4.65 6.68
N HIS A 151 5.91 3.94 7.77
CA HIS A 151 6.98 3.34 8.55
C HIS A 151 6.80 1.84 8.63
N VAL A 152 7.87 1.09 8.34
CA VAL A 152 7.95 -0.37 8.50
C VAL A 152 9.10 -0.70 9.44
N VAL A 153 8.84 -1.55 10.42
CA VAL A 153 9.86 -2.10 11.32
C VAL A 153 9.69 -3.61 11.39
N LEU A 154 10.68 -4.33 10.89
CA LEU A 154 10.83 -5.76 11.10
C LEU A 154 11.48 -6.00 12.47
N HIS A 155 10.74 -6.57 13.42
CA HIS A 155 11.28 -6.91 14.74
C HIS A 155 12.13 -8.18 14.69
N HIS A 156 11.65 -9.19 13.99
CA HIS A 156 12.36 -10.43 13.67
C HIS A 156 11.66 -11.18 12.53
N GLY A 157 12.41 -11.98 11.81
CA GLY A 157 11.95 -12.84 10.71
C GLY A 157 13.14 -13.46 10.01
N ARG A 158 12.95 -14.62 9.40
CA ARG A 158 14.03 -15.34 8.68
C ARG A 158 13.62 -15.80 7.27
N ASN A 159 12.36 -15.73 6.94
CA ASN A 159 11.84 -16.11 5.63
C ASN A 159 11.38 -14.88 4.88
N SER A 160 12.02 -14.55 3.75
CA SER A 160 11.73 -13.35 2.96
C SER A 160 10.27 -13.31 2.47
N HIS A 161 9.64 -14.45 2.16
CA HIS A 161 8.23 -14.53 1.82
C HIS A 161 7.34 -14.11 3.00
N HIS A 162 7.59 -14.68 4.21
CA HIS A 162 6.82 -14.34 5.41
C HIS A 162 7.01 -12.85 5.79
N ILE A 163 8.22 -12.32 5.63
CA ILE A 163 8.50 -10.89 5.87
C ILE A 163 7.67 -10.02 4.93
N SER A 164 7.67 -10.32 3.63
CA SER A 164 6.89 -9.58 2.63
C SER A 164 5.39 -9.63 2.94
N GLU A 165 4.84 -10.83 3.17
CA GLU A 165 3.43 -10.99 3.55
C GLU A 165 3.08 -10.21 4.83
N ALA A 166 3.94 -10.29 5.86
CA ALA A 166 3.71 -9.57 7.11
C ALA A 166 3.70 -8.05 6.90
N ILE A 167 4.56 -7.51 6.02
CA ILE A 167 4.57 -6.11 5.64
C ILE A 167 3.25 -5.74 4.94
N PHE A 168 2.83 -6.46 3.89
CA PHE A 168 1.61 -6.14 3.16
C PHE A 168 0.35 -6.29 4.03
N LYS A 169 0.26 -7.32 4.86
CA LYS A 169 -0.87 -7.52 5.78
C LYS A 169 -0.92 -6.46 6.88
N SER A 170 0.21 -6.08 7.47
CA SER A 170 0.28 -5.03 8.50
C SER A 170 -0.04 -3.65 7.91
N ALA A 171 0.47 -3.36 6.70
CA ALA A 171 0.14 -2.15 5.96
C ALA A 171 -1.35 -2.06 5.62
N ALA A 172 -1.96 -3.16 5.17
CA ALA A 172 -3.40 -3.25 4.91
C ALA A 172 -4.22 -2.89 6.15
N ARG A 173 -3.85 -3.45 7.31
CA ARG A 173 -4.52 -3.20 8.60
C ARG A 173 -4.29 -1.77 9.08
N ALA A 174 -3.08 -1.24 8.92
CA ALA A 174 -2.75 0.15 9.28
C ALA A 174 -3.52 1.13 8.39
N LEU A 175 -3.58 0.89 7.06
CA LEU A 175 -4.33 1.70 6.11
C LEU A 175 -5.83 1.71 6.44
N ARG A 176 -6.43 0.53 6.69
CA ARG A 176 -7.81 0.42 7.12
C ARG A 176 -8.08 1.26 8.36
N MET A 177 -7.22 1.16 9.40
CA MET A 177 -7.36 1.95 10.61
C MET A 177 -7.25 3.46 10.33
N ALA A 178 -6.26 3.88 9.52
CA ALA A 178 -6.04 5.29 9.21
C ALA A 178 -7.21 5.92 8.44
N THR A 179 -7.84 5.15 7.55
CA THR A 179 -8.96 5.59 6.70
C THR A 179 -10.33 5.42 7.35
N GLU A 180 -10.42 4.73 8.50
CA GLU A 180 -11.69 4.52 9.22
C GLU A 180 -12.31 5.84 9.64
N GLN A 181 -13.62 5.99 9.42
CA GLN A 181 -14.37 7.15 9.89
C GLN A 181 -14.55 7.10 11.41
N ASP A 182 -14.15 8.15 12.11
CA ASP A 182 -14.41 8.30 13.56
C ASP A 182 -15.52 9.34 13.75
N PRO A 183 -16.71 8.94 14.22
CA PRO A 183 -17.85 9.86 14.37
C PRO A 183 -17.60 10.97 15.41
N ARG A 184 -16.52 10.90 16.18
CA ARG A 184 -16.12 11.93 17.14
C ARG A 184 -15.16 12.97 16.54
N VAL A 185 -14.72 12.77 15.28
CA VAL A 185 -13.83 13.68 14.57
C VAL A 185 -14.63 14.55 13.62
N GLU A 186 -14.76 15.83 13.94
CA GLU A 186 -15.38 16.82 13.08
C GLU A 186 -14.31 17.49 12.21
N GLY A 187 -14.52 17.47 10.89
CA GLY A 187 -13.59 18.06 9.91
C GLY A 187 -12.25 17.34 9.81
N VAL A 188 -11.21 18.06 9.44
CA VAL A 188 -9.86 17.50 9.22
C VAL A 188 -9.15 17.31 10.56
N PRO A 189 -8.60 16.12 10.88
CA PRO A 189 -7.96 15.82 12.16
C PRO A 189 -6.54 16.47 12.25
N SER A 190 -6.51 17.79 12.26
CA SER A 190 -5.28 18.57 12.32
C SER A 190 -5.53 19.89 13.06
N THR A 191 -4.64 20.25 13.99
CA THR A 191 -4.66 21.55 14.65
C THR A 191 -4.37 22.71 13.71
N LYS A 192 -3.86 22.44 12.51
CA LYS A 192 -3.65 23.42 11.44
C LYS A 192 -4.91 23.69 10.61
N GLY A 193 -5.98 22.88 10.77
CA GLY A 193 -7.19 22.97 9.98
C GLY A 193 -7.10 22.42 8.56
N THR A 194 -5.92 21.97 8.13
CA THR A 194 -5.67 21.35 6.82
C THR A 194 -4.58 20.27 6.93
N LEU A 195 -4.60 19.31 6.01
CA LEU A 195 -3.55 18.30 5.76
C LEU A 195 -3.03 18.39 4.32
N ASP A 196 -3.41 19.41 3.58
CA ASP A 196 -2.81 19.71 2.29
C ASP A 196 -1.55 20.57 2.51
N SER A 197 -0.46 20.21 1.89
CA SER A 197 0.82 20.90 1.96
C SER A 197 0.96 21.88 0.82
#